data_ffa29b150d937fc5fcc51a8cf336c50c
#
_entry.id   ffa29b150d937fc5fcc51a8cf336c50c
#
_cell.length_a   1.000
_cell.length_b   1.000
_cell.length_c   1.000
_cell.angle_alpha   90.00
_cell.angle_beta   90.00
_cell.angle_gamma   90.00
#
_symmetry.space_group_name_H-M   'P 1'
#
loop_
_entity.id
_entity.type
_entity.pdbx_description
1 polymer ?
#
loop_
_entity_poly.entity_id
_entity_poly.type
_entity_poly.pdbx_seq_one_letter_code
_entity_poly.pdbx_strand_id
1 'polypeptide(L)'
;MSPAASSLPIILVPVGVDEDALDACLAALDAGTPAGSRVWLADDAQAGPRATAIIEAWLKHTPLQGAHTRRAASIGEAAHLDEALRACGNADVAILASDARPAPGWLQELAACLARDPTIATATPWSNAGEAASWPRVGEIAGLEAAPSRLARACVQLPARHPDLPAAVGHAVLVRGSARVRAGGLDPSSYRSWYAALIDLSLRLSGLGWRNALCETAFVLRDGEGAPADGDMDRLSVRWPAWHPRLAGFLSAHPTVEINLQSTVDVVDFAHEADIDAALRIGLGAFAMLALAQVK
;
A
#
# COMPACT_ATOMS: atom_id res chain seq x y z
N MET A 1 -13.51 3.58 -31.06
CA MET A 1 -12.45 4.35 -30.39
C MET A 1 -11.78 3.38 -29.42
N SER A 2 -10.54 2.96 -29.70
CA SER A 2 -9.77 2.19 -28.72
C SER A 2 -9.62 3.03 -27.44
N PRO A 3 -9.85 2.47 -26.24
CA PRO A 3 -9.53 3.19 -25.02
C PRO A 3 -8.05 3.53 -25.08
N ALA A 4 -7.71 4.80 -24.90
CA ALA A 4 -6.34 5.22 -24.75
C ALA A 4 -5.72 4.35 -23.66
N ALA A 5 -4.59 3.70 -23.96
CA ALA A 5 -3.87 2.92 -22.97
C ALA A 5 -3.58 3.86 -21.78
N SER A 6 -4.30 3.67 -20.69
CA SER A 6 -4.13 4.44 -19.47
C SER A 6 -2.67 4.25 -19.06
N SER A 7 -1.89 5.34 -19.06
CA SER A 7 -0.51 5.28 -18.59
C SER A 7 -0.52 4.82 -17.14
N LEU A 8 0.31 3.84 -16.79
CA LEU A 8 0.46 3.40 -15.40
C LEU A 8 0.81 4.59 -14.49
N PRO A 9 0.36 4.55 -13.23
CA PRO A 9 0.69 5.58 -12.24
C PRO A 9 2.18 5.78 -12.07
N ILE A 10 2.58 6.95 -11.58
CA ILE A 10 3.94 7.18 -11.11
C ILE A 10 4.10 6.48 -9.77
N ILE A 11 5.14 5.68 -9.59
CA ILE A 11 5.52 5.12 -8.29
C ILE A 11 6.42 6.13 -7.60
N LEU A 12 6.01 6.62 -6.44
CA LEU A 12 6.78 7.52 -5.60
C LEU A 12 7.21 6.78 -4.34
N VAL A 13 8.53 6.68 -4.14
CA VAL A 13 9.13 6.03 -2.98
C VAL A 13 9.86 7.10 -2.16
N PRO A 14 9.29 7.56 -1.03
CA PRO A 14 10.03 8.36 -0.07
C PRO A 14 11.16 7.50 0.52
N VAL A 15 12.41 7.94 0.36
CA VAL A 15 13.57 7.16 0.83
C VAL A 15 13.68 7.27 2.35
N GLY A 16 13.60 6.13 3.03
CA GLY A 16 13.77 6.01 4.47
C GLY A 16 15.24 5.78 4.89
N VAL A 17 15.43 5.57 6.17
CA VAL A 17 16.76 5.41 6.78
C VAL A 17 17.25 3.96 6.82
N ASP A 18 16.35 2.98 6.66
CA ASP A 18 16.69 1.56 6.66
C ASP A 18 17.19 1.12 5.28
N GLU A 19 18.49 0.88 5.20
CA GLU A 19 19.18 0.58 3.94
C GLU A 19 18.90 -0.85 3.45
N ASP A 20 18.75 -1.82 4.35
CA ASP A 20 18.44 -3.22 3.99
C ASP A 20 16.99 -3.35 3.51
N ALA A 21 16.07 -2.65 4.17
CA ALA A 21 14.68 -2.59 3.75
C ALA A 21 14.53 -1.90 2.39
N LEU A 22 15.28 -0.81 2.14
CA LEU A 22 15.31 -0.13 0.85
C LEU A 22 15.79 -1.07 -0.27
N ASP A 23 16.89 -1.81 -0.06
CA ASP A 23 17.41 -2.77 -1.05
C ASP A 23 16.37 -3.84 -1.39
N ALA A 24 15.73 -4.41 -0.37
CA ALA A 24 14.64 -5.37 -0.54
C ALA A 24 13.41 -4.79 -1.26
N CYS A 25 13.06 -3.52 -1.00
CA CYS A 25 12.00 -2.80 -1.70
C CYS A 25 12.31 -2.65 -3.18
N LEU A 26 13.51 -2.20 -3.53
CA LEU A 26 13.95 -2.00 -4.91
C LEU A 26 13.99 -3.31 -5.70
N ALA A 27 14.48 -4.39 -5.08
CA ALA A 27 14.44 -5.73 -5.67
C ALA A 27 12.99 -6.21 -5.91
N ALA A 28 12.08 -5.96 -4.97
CA ALA A 28 10.68 -6.31 -5.12
C ALA A 28 9.97 -5.46 -6.20
N LEU A 29 10.34 -4.19 -6.36
CA LEU A 29 9.87 -3.35 -7.45
C LEU A 29 10.24 -3.92 -8.82
N ASP A 30 11.50 -4.33 -9.00
CA ASP A 30 11.94 -4.93 -10.26
C ASP A 30 11.22 -6.25 -10.58
N ALA A 31 10.96 -7.07 -9.57
CA ALA A 31 10.28 -8.35 -9.73
C ALA A 31 8.75 -8.21 -9.88
N GLY A 32 8.13 -7.20 -9.28
CA GLY A 32 6.68 -7.08 -9.12
C GLY A 32 6.01 -6.04 -10.03
N THR A 33 6.79 -5.20 -10.71
CA THR A 33 6.28 -4.05 -11.45
C THR A 33 6.55 -4.19 -12.96
N PRO A 34 5.62 -3.80 -13.85
CA PRO A 34 5.85 -3.88 -15.29
C PRO A 34 7.04 -3.06 -15.74
N ALA A 35 7.87 -3.64 -16.62
CA ALA A 35 9.00 -2.95 -17.22
C ALA A 35 8.57 -1.61 -17.86
N GLY A 36 9.41 -0.59 -17.72
CA GLY A 36 9.12 0.75 -18.22
C GLY A 36 8.17 1.59 -17.35
N SER A 37 7.67 1.06 -16.20
CA SER A 37 6.96 1.88 -15.23
C SER A 37 7.87 2.94 -14.63
N ARG A 38 7.30 4.12 -14.35
CA ARG A 38 8.05 5.25 -13.80
C ARG A 38 8.17 5.14 -12.29
N VAL A 39 9.40 5.17 -11.78
CA VAL A 39 9.71 5.14 -10.35
C VAL A 39 10.52 6.37 -9.97
N TRP A 40 10.07 7.09 -8.98
CA TRP A 40 10.77 8.23 -8.42
C TRP A 40 11.13 7.97 -6.96
N LEU A 41 12.44 7.82 -6.70
CA LEU A 41 13.00 7.74 -5.36
C LEU A 41 13.25 9.16 -4.87
N ALA A 42 12.46 9.61 -3.89
CA ALA A 42 12.51 10.96 -3.34
C ALA A 42 13.20 10.93 -1.97
N ASP A 43 14.41 11.50 -1.87
CA ASP A 43 15.25 11.48 -0.66
C ASP A 43 15.27 12.86 0.02
N ASP A 44 14.71 12.93 1.22
CA ASP A 44 14.73 14.10 2.08
C ASP A 44 16.06 14.23 2.88
N ALA A 45 17.18 13.98 2.22
CA ALA A 45 18.53 13.94 2.82
C ALA A 45 18.67 12.86 3.93
N GLN A 46 17.88 11.77 3.84
CA GLN A 46 17.89 10.67 4.80
C GLN A 46 18.86 9.54 4.39
N ALA A 47 19.09 9.36 3.09
CA ALA A 47 19.96 8.28 2.60
C ALA A 47 21.39 8.46 3.08
N GLY A 48 21.93 7.43 3.76
CA GLY A 48 23.35 7.31 4.06
C GLY A 48 24.19 6.99 2.80
N PRO A 49 25.52 6.89 2.92
CA PRO A 49 26.41 6.55 1.80
C PRO A 49 26.07 5.18 1.18
N ARG A 50 25.70 4.18 2.00
CA ARG A 50 25.33 2.85 1.54
C ARG A 50 23.99 2.88 0.79
N ALA A 51 22.97 3.57 1.32
CA ALA A 51 21.70 3.74 0.63
C ALA A 51 21.87 4.43 -0.72
N THR A 52 22.73 5.46 -0.79
CA THR A 52 23.07 6.13 -2.05
C THR A 52 23.70 5.15 -3.05
N ALA A 53 24.65 4.31 -2.61
CA ALA A 53 25.29 3.30 -3.46
C ALA A 53 24.27 2.23 -3.97
N ILE A 54 23.35 1.79 -3.11
CA ILE A 54 22.26 0.88 -3.48
C ILE A 54 21.38 1.50 -4.56
N ILE A 55 20.94 2.75 -4.38
CA ILE A 55 20.12 3.47 -5.36
C ILE A 55 20.85 3.62 -6.69
N GLU A 56 22.11 4.05 -6.67
CA GLU A 56 22.92 4.20 -7.89
C GLU A 56 23.14 2.88 -8.64
N ALA A 57 23.35 1.79 -7.91
CA ALA A 57 23.49 0.46 -8.48
C ALA A 57 22.16 0.00 -9.11
N TRP A 58 21.04 0.18 -8.41
CA TRP A 58 19.73 -0.18 -8.92
C TRP A 58 19.36 0.61 -10.19
N LEU A 59 19.57 1.92 -10.21
CA LEU A 59 19.29 2.76 -11.38
C LEU A 59 20.04 2.35 -12.65
N LYS A 60 21.20 1.68 -12.52
CA LYS A 60 21.98 1.20 -13.66
C LYS A 60 21.42 -0.08 -14.29
N HIS A 61 20.65 -0.88 -13.53
CA HIS A 61 20.28 -2.24 -13.92
C HIS A 61 18.77 -2.48 -13.97
N THR A 62 17.97 -1.60 -13.35
CA THR A 62 16.51 -1.76 -13.30
C THR A 62 15.85 -1.71 -14.69
N PRO A 63 14.86 -2.57 -14.98
CA PRO A 63 14.04 -2.48 -16.18
C PRO A 63 13.01 -1.34 -16.12
N LEU A 64 12.93 -0.63 -14.99
CA LEU A 64 11.99 0.45 -14.74
C LEU A 64 12.59 1.80 -15.16
N GLN A 65 11.73 2.81 -15.34
CA GLN A 65 12.17 4.18 -15.59
C GLN A 65 12.43 4.88 -14.24
N GLY A 66 13.56 4.53 -13.63
CA GLY A 66 13.98 5.05 -12.34
C GLY A 66 14.51 6.48 -12.39
N ALA A 67 14.15 7.29 -11.41
CA ALA A 67 14.73 8.59 -11.13
C ALA A 67 15.00 8.74 -9.64
N HIS A 68 16.05 9.43 -9.26
CA HIS A 68 16.38 9.74 -7.88
C HIS A 68 16.60 11.26 -7.73
N THR A 69 16.00 11.83 -6.71
CA THR A 69 16.27 13.21 -6.30
C THR A 69 16.58 13.23 -4.82
N ARG A 70 17.59 14.00 -4.43
CA ARG A 70 18.01 14.20 -3.06
C ARG A 70 18.02 15.68 -2.71
N ARG A 71 17.44 16.03 -1.58
CA ARG A 71 17.53 17.39 -1.03
C ARG A 71 18.91 17.63 -0.41
N ALA A 72 19.31 18.88 -0.35
CA ALA A 72 20.54 19.28 0.35
C ALA A 72 20.38 19.23 1.88
N ALA A 73 19.14 19.44 2.38
CA ALA A 73 18.76 19.33 3.78
C ALA A 73 17.32 18.84 3.91
N SER A 74 17.03 18.10 4.97
CA SER A 74 15.69 17.61 5.27
C SER A 74 14.74 18.77 5.59
N ILE A 75 13.52 18.65 5.09
CA ILE A 75 12.38 19.53 5.40
C ILE A 75 11.29 18.81 6.20
N GLY A 76 11.49 17.52 6.47
CA GLY A 76 10.56 16.67 7.17
C GLY A 76 9.67 15.85 6.23
N GLU A 77 9.28 14.70 6.74
CA GLU A 77 8.65 13.63 5.98
C GLU A 77 7.38 14.08 5.22
N ALA A 78 6.42 14.68 5.95
CA ALA A 78 5.16 15.12 5.33
C ALA A 78 5.37 16.26 4.33
N ALA A 79 6.28 17.20 4.62
CA ALA A 79 6.55 18.32 3.73
C ALA A 79 7.24 17.86 2.44
N HIS A 80 8.21 16.98 2.56
CA HIS A 80 8.91 16.43 1.41
C HIS A 80 7.98 15.60 0.51
N LEU A 81 7.15 14.75 1.12
CA LEU A 81 6.17 13.97 0.36
C LEU A 81 5.14 14.86 -0.35
N ASP A 82 4.64 15.92 0.31
CA ASP A 82 3.71 16.87 -0.32
C ASP A 82 4.35 17.60 -1.51
N GLU A 83 5.62 18.04 -1.37
CA GLU A 83 6.38 18.66 -2.46
C GLU A 83 6.53 17.70 -3.65
N ALA A 84 6.91 16.43 -3.39
CA ALA A 84 7.03 15.41 -4.42
C ALA A 84 5.69 15.11 -5.11
N LEU A 85 4.61 15.00 -4.33
CA LEU A 85 3.27 14.82 -4.88
C LEU A 85 2.82 16.00 -5.73
N ARG A 86 3.11 17.24 -5.34
CA ARG A 86 2.82 18.44 -6.14
C ARG A 86 3.60 18.43 -7.46
N ALA A 87 4.85 17.99 -7.45
CA ALA A 87 5.67 17.87 -8.65
C ALA A 87 5.10 16.85 -9.66
N CYS A 88 4.35 15.84 -9.19
CA CYS A 88 3.62 14.91 -10.06
C CYS A 88 2.39 15.55 -10.75
N GLY A 89 2.04 16.78 -10.46
CA GLY A 89 0.91 17.50 -11.07
C GLY A 89 -0.42 16.78 -10.85
N ASN A 90 -1.14 16.47 -11.92
CA ASN A 90 -2.45 15.80 -11.88
C ASN A 90 -2.37 14.29 -12.16
N ALA A 91 -1.16 13.73 -12.21
CA ALA A 91 -0.99 12.30 -12.40
C ALA A 91 -1.45 11.50 -11.17
N ASP A 92 -1.95 10.29 -11.41
CA ASP A 92 -2.18 9.30 -10.36
C ASP A 92 -0.82 8.83 -9.83
N VAL A 93 -0.68 8.74 -8.51
CA VAL A 93 0.60 8.42 -7.86
C VAL A 93 0.41 7.26 -6.90
N ALA A 94 1.17 6.20 -7.10
CA ALA A 94 1.32 5.11 -6.15
C ALA A 94 2.46 5.47 -5.18
N ILE A 95 2.12 5.84 -3.95
CA ILE A 95 3.09 6.05 -2.89
C ILE A 95 3.41 4.68 -2.31
N LEU A 96 4.70 4.33 -2.21
CA LEU A 96 5.19 3.08 -1.66
C LEU A 96 6.22 3.37 -0.58
N ALA A 97 6.02 2.86 0.63
CA ALA A 97 7.02 2.97 1.68
C ALA A 97 8.31 2.25 1.28
N SER A 98 9.47 2.81 1.61
CA SER A 98 10.77 2.25 1.23
C SER A 98 11.14 0.94 1.95
N ASP A 99 10.34 0.54 2.94
CA ASP A 99 10.39 -0.75 3.64
C ASP A 99 9.30 -1.73 3.18
N ALA A 100 8.54 -1.38 2.15
CA ALA A 100 7.48 -2.21 1.60
C ALA A 100 7.94 -2.98 0.35
N ARG A 101 7.45 -4.21 0.21
CA ARG A 101 7.80 -5.13 -0.89
C ARG A 101 6.54 -5.49 -1.68
N PRO A 102 6.31 -4.84 -2.84
CA PRO A 102 5.14 -5.12 -3.64
C PRO A 102 5.17 -6.51 -4.26
N ALA A 103 4.05 -7.22 -4.19
CA ALA A 103 3.87 -8.49 -4.88
C ALA A 103 3.58 -8.28 -6.37
N PRO A 104 3.86 -9.26 -7.25
CA PRO A 104 3.63 -9.11 -8.69
C PRO A 104 2.20 -8.68 -9.03
N GLY A 105 2.06 -7.71 -9.94
CA GLY A 105 0.76 -7.20 -10.40
C GLY A 105 0.13 -6.11 -9.53
N TRP A 106 0.73 -5.76 -8.41
CA TRP A 106 0.18 -4.79 -7.45
C TRP A 106 -0.26 -3.46 -8.08
N LEU A 107 0.58 -2.90 -8.96
CA LEU A 107 0.33 -1.59 -9.57
C LEU A 107 -0.83 -1.63 -10.56
N GLN A 108 -0.91 -2.70 -11.35
CA GLN A 108 -1.98 -2.90 -12.32
C GLN A 108 -3.33 -3.07 -11.61
N GLU A 109 -3.37 -3.83 -10.51
CA GLU A 109 -4.58 -4.03 -9.72
C GLU A 109 -5.05 -2.73 -9.05
N LEU A 110 -4.13 -1.96 -8.47
CA LEU A 110 -4.45 -0.64 -7.92
C LEU A 110 -4.98 0.31 -9.00
N ALA A 111 -4.35 0.34 -10.18
CA ALA A 111 -4.80 1.16 -11.29
C ALA A 111 -6.19 0.72 -11.80
N ALA A 112 -6.44 -0.60 -11.88
CA ALA A 112 -7.73 -1.14 -12.25
C ALA A 112 -8.82 -0.81 -11.22
N CYS A 113 -8.50 -0.84 -9.93
CA CYS A 113 -9.40 -0.41 -8.85
C CYS A 113 -9.90 1.03 -9.07
N LEU A 114 -8.97 1.98 -9.28
CA LEU A 114 -9.33 3.37 -9.58
C LEU A 114 -10.10 3.54 -10.90
N ALA A 115 -9.76 2.76 -11.91
CA ALA A 115 -10.41 2.86 -13.22
C ALA A 115 -11.87 2.36 -13.19
N ARG A 116 -12.19 1.37 -12.33
CA ARG A 116 -13.54 0.80 -12.21
C ARG A 116 -14.54 1.73 -11.56
N ASP A 117 -14.10 2.54 -10.60
CA ASP A 117 -14.99 3.44 -9.86
C ASP A 117 -14.38 4.85 -9.78
N PRO A 118 -14.97 5.85 -10.46
CA PRO A 118 -14.48 7.22 -10.43
C PRO A 118 -14.65 7.90 -9.07
N THR A 119 -15.42 7.34 -8.15
CA THR A 119 -15.59 7.87 -6.79
C THR A 119 -14.46 7.48 -5.85
N ILE A 120 -13.62 6.50 -6.22
CA ILE A 120 -12.46 6.10 -5.42
C ILE A 120 -11.34 7.12 -5.61
N ALA A 121 -10.90 7.75 -4.53
CA ALA A 121 -9.77 8.67 -4.51
C ALA A 121 -8.47 7.97 -4.11
N THR A 122 -8.53 6.99 -3.22
CA THR A 122 -7.36 6.21 -2.79
C THR A 122 -7.66 4.72 -2.85
N ALA A 123 -6.70 3.93 -3.33
CA ALA A 123 -6.75 2.47 -3.32
C ALA A 123 -5.54 1.94 -2.53
N THR A 124 -5.80 1.22 -1.46
CA THR A 124 -4.81 0.61 -0.56
C THR A 124 -4.82 -0.91 -0.78
N PRO A 125 -3.68 -1.56 -1.07
CA PRO A 125 -3.61 -3.02 -1.18
C PRO A 125 -3.66 -3.69 0.19
N TRP A 126 -3.87 -5.00 0.23
CA TRP A 126 -3.60 -5.79 1.42
C TRP A 126 -2.13 -5.75 1.82
N SER A 127 -1.87 -5.89 3.12
CA SER A 127 -0.52 -6.09 3.68
C SER A 127 -0.58 -7.05 4.86
N ASN A 128 0.56 -7.62 5.20
CA ASN A 128 0.75 -8.33 6.47
C ASN A 128 0.92 -7.40 7.68
N ALA A 129 1.18 -6.10 7.43
CA ALA A 129 1.35 -5.05 8.43
C ALA A 129 0.74 -3.75 7.90
N GLY A 130 -0.57 -3.76 7.63
CA GLY A 130 -1.32 -2.69 6.96
C GLY A 130 -2.46 -2.13 7.80
N GLU A 131 -2.43 -2.23 9.12
CA GLU A 131 -3.46 -1.67 10.00
C GLU A 131 -4.89 -2.11 9.57
N ALA A 132 -5.70 -1.12 9.10
CA ALA A 132 -7.04 -1.39 8.57
C ALA A 132 -7.04 -2.25 7.27
N ALA A 133 -5.89 -2.37 6.60
CA ALA A 133 -5.66 -3.22 5.44
C ALA A 133 -4.76 -4.43 5.75
N SER A 134 -4.64 -4.83 7.02
CA SER A 134 -3.87 -6.01 7.41
C SER A 134 -4.62 -7.30 7.08
N TRP A 135 -3.87 -8.30 6.66
CA TRP A 135 -4.33 -9.66 6.42
C TRP A 135 -3.33 -10.65 7.05
N PRO A 136 -3.75 -11.76 7.66
CA PRO A 136 -5.13 -12.31 7.70
C PRO A 136 -6.08 -11.62 8.70
N ARG A 137 -5.55 -10.82 9.62
CA ARG A 137 -6.37 -10.13 10.63
C ARG A 137 -6.14 -8.63 10.57
N VAL A 138 -7.23 -7.90 10.49
CA VAL A 138 -7.23 -6.45 10.50
C VAL A 138 -6.67 -5.93 11.82
N GLY A 139 -5.72 -4.99 11.77
CA GLY A 139 -5.07 -4.40 12.95
C GLY A 139 -3.97 -5.25 13.57
N GLU A 140 -3.58 -6.38 12.97
CA GLU A 140 -2.49 -7.23 13.46
C GLU A 140 -1.33 -7.28 12.44
N ILE A 141 -0.12 -7.41 12.95
CA ILE A 141 1.07 -7.70 12.13
C ILE A 141 1.24 -9.21 12.05
N ALA A 142 1.28 -9.75 10.84
CA ALA A 142 1.48 -11.17 10.60
C ALA A 142 2.86 -11.45 9.99
N GLY A 143 3.60 -12.37 10.56
CA GLY A 143 4.78 -12.95 9.91
C GLY A 143 4.34 -13.89 8.78
N LEU A 144 4.45 -13.46 7.53
CA LEU A 144 4.11 -14.27 6.37
C LEU A 144 5.37 -14.88 5.74
N GLU A 145 5.44 -16.20 5.75
CA GLU A 145 6.50 -16.95 5.07
C GLU A 145 6.19 -17.26 3.60
N ALA A 146 4.99 -16.90 3.13
CA ALA A 146 4.56 -17.18 1.77
C ALA A 146 5.29 -16.28 0.75
N ALA A 147 5.70 -16.89 -0.36
CA ALA A 147 6.32 -16.13 -1.45
C ALA A 147 5.37 -15.04 -1.99
N PRO A 148 5.89 -13.83 -2.30
CA PRO A 148 5.07 -12.72 -2.81
C PRO A 148 4.21 -13.09 -4.02
N SER A 149 4.73 -13.92 -4.92
CA SER A 149 4.00 -14.39 -6.10
C SER A 149 2.80 -15.28 -5.77
N ARG A 150 2.83 -16.00 -4.65
CA ARG A 150 1.68 -16.80 -4.19
C ARG A 150 0.59 -15.90 -3.61
N LEU A 151 0.99 -14.93 -2.80
CA LEU A 151 0.06 -13.92 -2.27
C LEU A 151 -0.64 -13.16 -3.41
N ALA A 152 0.12 -12.71 -4.42
CA ALA A 152 -0.44 -12.03 -5.59
C ALA A 152 -1.47 -12.90 -6.31
N ARG A 153 -1.15 -14.18 -6.59
CA ARG A 153 -2.09 -15.09 -7.25
C ARG A 153 -3.36 -15.31 -6.44
N ALA A 154 -3.24 -15.44 -5.12
CA ALA A 154 -4.40 -15.60 -4.24
C ALA A 154 -5.28 -14.34 -4.26
N CYS A 155 -4.69 -13.15 -4.18
CA CYS A 155 -5.43 -11.89 -4.17
C CYS A 155 -6.17 -11.63 -5.48
N VAL A 156 -5.56 -11.89 -6.64
CA VAL A 156 -6.19 -11.69 -7.97
C VAL A 156 -7.48 -12.52 -8.15
N GLN A 157 -7.62 -13.63 -7.41
CA GLN A 157 -8.84 -14.46 -7.45
C GLN A 157 -9.97 -13.92 -6.55
N LEU A 158 -9.68 -12.94 -5.71
CA LEU A 158 -10.71 -12.36 -4.85
C LEU A 158 -11.71 -11.52 -5.66
N PRO A 159 -12.99 -11.49 -5.25
CA PRO A 159 -13.94 -10.59 -5.86
C PRO A 159 -13.53 -9.14 -5.68
N ALA A 160 -13.33 -8.40 -6.76
CA ALA A 160 -12.96 -6.98 -6.72
C ALA A 160 -14.18 -6.12 -6.31
N ARG A 161 -14.49 -6.09 -5.01
CA ARG A 161 -15.60 -5.34 -4.41
C ARG A 161 -15.19 -3.93 -3.98
N HIS A 162 -13.91 -3.74 -3.67
CA HIS A 162 -13.32 -2.48 -3.24
C HIS A 162 -14.08 -1.84 -2.06
N PRO A 163 -14.15 -2.53 -0.87
CA PRO A 163 -14.83 -2.01 0.30
C PRO A 163 -14.14 -0.75 0.81
N ASP A 164 -14.92 0.09 1.51
CA ASP A 164 -14.40 1.32 2.08
C ASP A 164 -13.46 1.06 3.25
N LEU A 165 -12.34 1.76 3.26
CA LEU A 165 -11.47 1.90 4.42
C LEU A 165 -11.76 3.20 5.17
N PRO A 166 -11.54 3.26 6.48
CA PRO A 166 -11.67 4.51 7.26
C PRO A 166 -10.71 5.60 6.78
N ALA A 167 -9.51 5.21 6.35
CA ALA A 167 -8.50 6.03 5.68
C ALA A 167 -7.59 5.13 4.85
N ALA A 168 -6.80 5.72 3.94
CA ALA A 168 -5.71 5.06 3.25
C ALA A 168 -4.59 4.70 4.24
N VAL A 169 -3.83 3.64 3.95
CA VAL A 169 -2.72 3.16 4.79
C VAL A 169 -1.39 3.32 4.08
N GLY A 170 -0.39 3.79 4.82
CA GLY A 170 0.87 4.27 4.26
C GLY A 170 1.91 3.21 3.87
N HIS A 171 1.61 1.89 3.93
CA HIS A 171 2.55 0.90 3.38
C HIS A 171 2.61 0.98 1.85
N ALA A 172 1.47 1.12 1.21
CA ALA A 172 1.30 1.41 -0.21
C ALA A 172 -0.09 2.01 -0.45
N VAL A 173 -0.19 3.03 -1.27
CA VAL A 173 -1.48 3.62 -1.64
C VAL A 173 -1.41 4.27 -3.02
N LEU A 174 -2.35 3.94 -3.89
CA LEU A 174 -2.55 4.70 -5.13
C LEU A 174 -3.51 5.85 -4.85
N VAL A 175 -3.08 7.07 -5.14
CA VAL A 175 -3.86 8.29 -4.96
C VAL A 175 -4.24 8.87 -6.32
N ARG A 176 -5.53 9.08 -6.55
CA ARG A 176 -6.04 9.74 -7.75
C ARG A 176 -5.58 11.21 -7.79
N GLY A 177 -4.87 11.59 -8.85
CA GLY A 177 -4.29 12.91 -8.98
C GLY A 177 -5.33 14.04 -8.91
N SER A 178 -6.46 13.91 -9.62
CA SER A 178 -7.53 14.91 -9.61
C SER A 178 -8.16 15.09 -8.23
N ALA A 179 -8.36 14.01 -7.49
CA ALA A 179 -8.90 14.05 -6.13
C ALA A 179 -7.92 14.72 -5.16
N ARG A 180 -6.62 14.34 -5.24
CA ARG A 180 -5.53 14.91 -4.44
C ARG A 180 -5.41 16.42 -4.66
N VAL A 181 -5.39 16.87 -5.92
CA VAL A 181 -5.31 18.29 -6.24
C VAL A 181 -6.51 19.05 -5.71
N ARG A 182 -7.73 18.50 -5.86
CA ARG A 182 -8.95 19.11 -5.34
C ARG A 182 -8.99 19.18 -3.80
N ALA A 183 -8.39 18.22 -3.11
CA ALA A 183 -8.28 18.22 -1.64
C ALA A 183 -7.13 19.12 -1.13
N GLY A 184 -6.27 19.66 -2.01
CA GLY A 184 -5.16 20.56 -1.66
C GLY A 184 -3.86 19.86 -1.26
N GLY A 185 -3.71 18.54 -1.52
CA GLY A 185 -2.50 17.78 -1.16
C GLY A 185 -2.45 17.38 0.32
N LEU A 186 -1.27 17.06 0.83
CA LEU A 186 -1.03 16.83 2.26
C LEU A 186 -1.03 18.18 3.00
N ASP A 187 -1.11 18.12 4.34
CA ASP A 187 -1.02 19.31 5.19
C ASP A 187 0.22 19.26 6.10
N PRO A 188 1.42 19.57 5.57
CA PRO A 188 2.66 19.54 6.34
C PRO A 188 2.75 20.64 7.39
N SER A 189 1.85 21.63 7.36
CA SER A 189 1.80 22.66 8.39
C SER A 189 1.17 22.14 9.69
N SER A 190 0.28 21.16 9.58
CA SER A 190 -0.40 20.53 10.71
C SER A 190 0.27 19.22 11.14
N TYR A 191 0.85 18.44 10.22
CA TYR A 191 1.38 17.10 10.49
C TYR A 191 2.83 16.97 10.06
N ARG A 192 3.62 16.27 10.88
CA ARG A 192 5.05 16.05 10.65
C ARG A 192 5.32 14.72 9.93
N SER A 193 4.53 13.69 10.26
CA SER A 193 4.57 12.39 9.59
C SER A 193 3.62 12.33 8.40
N TRP A 194 4.00 11.62 7.35
CA TRP A 194 3.06 11.32 6.28
C TRP A 194 1.95 10.36 6.71
N TYR A 195 2.19 9.58 7.78
CA TYR A 195 1.18 8.75 8.43
C TYR A 195 -0.08 9.55 8.78
N ALA A 196 0.06 10.57 9.61
CA ALA A 196 -1.06 11.42 10.03
C ALA A 196 -1.58 12.30 8.90
N ALA A 197 -0.68 12.83 8.06
CA ALA A 197 -1.05 13.66 6.91
C ALA A 197 -1.86 12.87 5.87
N LEU A 198 -1.62 11.56 5.69
CA LEU A 198 -2.39 10.70 4.80
C LEU A 198 -3.78 10.40 5.36
N ILE A 199 -3.91 10.18 6.67
CA ILE A 199 -5.21 10.05 7.34
C ILE A 199 -6.02 11.33 7.15
N ASP A 200 -5.43 12.50 7.41
CA ASP A 200 -6.09 13.79 7.20
C ASP A 200 -6.54 14.00 5.75
N LEU A 201 -5.68 13.70 4.77
CA LEU A 201 -6.04 13.75 3.36
C LEU A 201 -7.24 12.83 3.07
N SER A 202 -7.22 11.60 3.58
CA SER A 202 -8.28 10.62 3.40
C SER A 202 -9.62 11.11 3.96
N LEU A 203 -9.60 11.77 5.12
CA LEU A 203 -10.80 12.33 5.75
C LEU A 203 -11.32 13.55 4.99
N ARG A 204 -10.43 14.42 4.46
CA ARG A 204 -10.83 15.53 3.58
C ARG A 204 -11.45 15.02 2.28
N LEU A 205 -10.87 13.99 1.68
CA LEU A 205 -11.40 13.33 0.49
C LEU A 205 -12.80 12.76 0.76
N SER A 206 -13.00 12.08 1.90
CA SER A 206 -14.31 11.58 2.32
C SER A 206 -15.32 12.73 2.50
N GLY A 207 -14.92 13.85 3.08
CA GLY A 207 -15.75 15.06 3.21
C GLY A 207 -16.14 15.69 1.86
N LEU A 208 -15.37 15.45 0.82
CA LEU A 208 -15.66 15.87 -0.56
C LEU A 208 -16.48 14.84 -1.35
N GLY A 209 -16.91 13.74 -0.72
CA GLY A 209 -17.70 12.67 -1.35
C GLY A 209 -16.88 11.59 -2.06
N TRP A 210 -15.56 11.54 -1.84
CA TRP A 210 -14.69 10.50 -2.38
C TRP A 210 -14.59 9.33 -1.41
N ARG A 211 -14.21 8.16 -1.96
CA ARG A 211 -14.00 6.91 -1.21
C ARG A 211 -12.51 6.63 -1.04
N ASN A 212 -12.15 6.09 0.12
CA ASN A 212 -10.87 5.41 0.34
C ASN A 212 -11.16 3.91 0.31
N ALA A 213 -10.61 3.18 -0.65
CA ALA A 213 -10.98 1.80 -0.87
C ALA A 213 -9.83 0.83 -0.59
N LEU A 214 -10.18 -0.37 -0.13
CA LEU A 214 -9.28 -1.51 -0.15
C LEU A 214 -9.27 -2.11 -1.57
N CYS A 215 -8.08 -2.35 -2.09
CA CYS A 215 -7.89 -3.11 -3.32
C CYS A 215 -7.56 -4.56 -2.96
N GLU A 216 -8.59 -5.40 -2.85
CA GLU A 216 -8.44 -6.78 -2.36
C GLU A 216 -7.60 -7.65 -3.30
N THR A 217 -7.50 -7.25 -4.57
CA THR A 217 -6.75 -8.00 -5.59
C THR A 217 -5.25 -7.71 -5.61
N ALA A 218 -4.78 -6.79 -4.77
CA ALA A 218 -3.37 -6.41 -4.65
C ALA A 218 -2.79 -6.72 -3.26
N PHE A 219 -1.50 -7.08 -3.20
CA PHE A 219 -0.78 -7.32 -1.96
C PHE A 219 0.59 -6.63 -1.96
N VAL A 220 0.95 -6.03 -0.82
CA VAL A 220 2.26 -5.42 -0.57
C VAL A 220 2.73 -5.83 0.83
N LEU A 221 3.85 -6.54 0.92
CA LEU A 221 4.43 -6.93 2.20
C LEU A 221 5.15 -5.76 2.85
N ARG A 222 5.20 -5.78 4.18
CA ARG A 222 5.96 -4.84 4.99
C ARG A 222 6.44 -5.51 6.27
N ASP A 223 7.62 -5.15 6.78
CA ASP A 223 8.17 -5.75 7.99
C ASP A 223 7.65 -5.10 9.28
N GLY A 224 7.01 -3.92 9.18
CA GLY A 224 6.40 -3.22 10.30
C GLY A 224 5.33 -2.23 9.87
N GLU A 225 4.68 -1.61 10.82
CA GLU A 225 3.70 -0.55 10.56
C GLU A 225 4.35 0.82 10.57
N GLY A 226 3.75 1.77 9.86
CA GLY A 226 4.10 3.19 9.97
C GLY A 226 3.72 3.73 11.35
N ALA A 227 4.40 4.79 11.76
CA ALA A 227 4.11 5.45 13.02
C ALA A 227 3.88 6.96 12.83
N PRO A 228 2.97 7.57 13.60
CA PRO A 228 2.82 9.02 13.64
C PRO A 228 4.02 9.66 14.32
N ALA A 229 4.35 10.90 13.97
CA ALA A 229 5.27 11.71 14.74
C ALA A 229 4.59 12.22 16.03
N ASP A 230 5.42 12.57 17.03
CA ASP A 230 4.93 13.08 18.32
C ASP A 230 3.96 14.25 18.15
N GLY A 231 2.79 14.15 18.78
CA GLY A 231 1.72 15.14 18.76
C GLY A 231 0.87 15.17 17.49
N ASP A 232 1.18 14.37 16.46
CA ASP A 232 0.38 14.32 15.23
C ASP A 232 -1.02 13.74 15.49
N MET A 233 -1.12 12.68 16.30
CA MET A 233 -2.42 12.06 16.63
C MET A 233 -3.30 12.95 17.50
N ASP A 234 -2.70 13.76 18.37
CA ASP A 234 -3.45 14.76 19.15
C ASP A 234 -4.06 15.82 18.23
N ARG A 235 -3.27 16.34 17.29
CA ARG A 235 -3.76 17.30 16.28
C ARG A 235 -4.84 16.69 15.40
N LEU A 236 -4.66 15.44 14.98
CA LEU A 236 -5.64 14.71 14.19
C LEU A 236 -6.95 14.55 14.96
N SER A 237 -6.88 14.19 16.25
CA SER A 237 -8.06 14.02 17.12
C SER A 237 -8.82 15.33 17.34
N VAL A 238 -8.10 16.44 17.47
CA VAL A 238 -8.72 17.79 17.59
C VAL A 238 -9.41 18.19 16.29
N ARG A 239 -8.77 17.98 15.15
CA ARG A 239 -9.34 18.33 13.83
C ARG A 239 -10.48 17.39 13.41
N TRP A 240 -10.36 16.11 13.74
CA TRP A 240 -11.26 15.04 13.35
C TRP A 240 -11.75 14.23 14.57
N PRO A 241 -12.61 14.77 15.44
CA PRO A 241 -13.04 14.08 16.66
C PRO A 241 -13.69 12.72 16.43
N ALA A 242 -14.29 12.52 15.25
CA ALA A 242 -14.91 11.25 14.86
C ALA A 242 -13.90 10.19 14.37
N TRP A 243 -12.61 10.50 14.26
CA TRP A 243 -11.63 9.58 13.70
C TRP A 243 -11.47 8.29 14.52
N HIS A 244 -11.17 8.42 15.81
CA HIS A 244 -10.99 7.23 16.67
C HIS A 244 -12.24 6.37 16.78
N PRO A 245 -13.46 6.93 17.01
CA PRO A 245 -14.69 6.15 16.96
C PRO A 245 -14.91 5.44 15.61
N ARG A 246 -14.60 6.11 14.49
CA ARG A 246 -14.73 5.52 13.15
C ARG A 246 -13.78 4.34 12.95
N LEU A 247 -12.51 4.49 13.34
CA LEU A 247 -11.52 3.43 13.27
C LEU A 247 -11.90 2.25 14.17
N ALA A 248 -12.26 2.52 15.43
CA ALA A 248 -12.69 1.49 16.38
C ALA A 248 -13.93 0.73 15.88
N GLY A 249 -14.90 1.44 15.32
CA GLY A 249 -16.08 0.83 14.70
C GLY A 249 -15.72 -0.07 13.52
N PHE A 250 -14.79 0.36 12.67
CA PHE A 250 -14.29 -0.45 11.55
C PHE A 250 -13.60 -1.73 12.05
N LEU A 251 -12.66 -1.62 12.98
CA LEU A 251 -11.93 -2.76 13.54
C LEU A 251 -12.87 -3.75 14.25
N SER A 252 -13.90 -3.25 14.94
CA SER A 252 -14.88 -4.10 15.62
C SER A 252 -15.81 -4.83 14.65
N ALA A 253 -16.13 -4.22 13.50
CA ALA A 253 -16.97 -4.82 12.47
C ALA A 253 -16.20 -5.86 11.61
N HIS A 254 -14.87 -5.78 11.58
CA HIS A 254 -14.01 -6.63 10.77
C HIS A 254 -12.93 -7.32 11.63
N PRO A 255 -13.28 -8.02 12.73
CA PRO A 255 -12.31 -8.63 13.64
C PRO A 255 -11.48 -9.74 12.98
N THR A 256 -12.06 -10.38 12.00
CA THR A 256 -11.42 -11.28 11.03
C THR A 256 -11.94 -10.90 9.68
N VAL A 257 -11.06 -10.58 8.75
CA VAL A 257 -11.49 -10.51 7.36
C VAL A 257 -11.80 -11.95 6.96
N GLU A 258 -13.06 -12.35 7.09
CA GLU A 258 -13.60 -13.47 6.33
C GLU A 258 -13.58 -13.05 4.84
N ILE A 259 -12.40 -12.85 4.32
CA ILE A 259 -12.20 -12.93 2.89
C ILE A 259 -12.65 -14.32 2.59
N ASN A 260 -13.57 -14.43 1.68
CA ASN A 260 -14.19 -15.66 1.28
C ASN A 260 -13.11 -16.67 0.88
N LEU A 261 -12.49 -17.30 1.90
CA LEU A 261 -11.38 -18.24 1.79
C LEU A 261 -11.78 -19.49 0.99
N GLN A 262 -13.08 -19.74 0.86
CA GLN A 262 -13.57 -20.77 -0.04
C GLN A 262 -13.11 -20.54 -1.48
N SER A 263 -13.13 -19.30 -1.99
CA SER A 263 -12.62 -19.04 -3.34
C SER A 263 -11.09 -19.10 -3.43
N THR A 264 -10.38 -18.90 -2.32
CA THR A 264 -8.91 -19.00 -2.29
C THR A 264 -8.44 -20.45 -2.13
N VAL A 265 -9.22 -21.29 -1.47
CA VAL A 265 -8.94 -22.73 -1.34
C VAL A 265 -9.13 -23.44 -2.67
N ASP A 266 -10.15 -23.07 -3.45
CA ASP A 266 -10.40 -23.65 -4.78
C ASP A 266 -9.32 -23.28 -5.83
N VAL A 267 -8.51 -22.25 -5.57
CA VAL A 267 -7.47 -21.74 -6.47
C VAL A 267 -6.07 -22.15 -6.07
N VAL A 268 -5.85 -22.46 -4.78
CA VAL A 268 -4.58 -23.01 -4.33
C VAL A 268 -4.64 -24.52 -4.56
N ASP A 269 -3.98 -24.96 -5.62
CA ASP A 269 -3.78 -26.39 -5.89
C ASP A 269 -2.86 -26.95 -4.77
N PHE A 270 -3.48 -27.39 -3.66
CA PHE A 270 -2.82 -28.01 -2.51
C PHE A 270 -2.39 -29.45 -2.84
N ALA A 271 -1.83 -29.63 -4.03
CA ALA A 271 -1.35 -30.94 -4.46
C ALA A 271 -0.18 -31.49 -3.58
N HIS A 272 0.38 -30.64 -2.71
CA HIS A 272 1.51 -31.02 -1.84
C HIS A 272 1.28 -30.63 -0.38
N GLU A 273 1.68 -31.52 0.54
CA GLU A 273 1.63 -31.34 2.00
C GLU A 273 2.29 -30.03 2.49
N ALA A 274 3.35 -29.59 1.80
CA ALA A 274 4.01 -28.31 2.02
C ALA A 274 3.12 -27.07 1.73
N ASP A 275 2.13 -27.20 0.86
CA ASP A 275 1.20 -26.14 0.53
C ASP A 275 0.10 -25.97 1.58
N ILE A 276 -0.28 -27.08 2.22
CA ILE A 276 -1.23 -27.10 3.36
C ILE A 276 -0.56 -26.46 4.58
N ASP A 277 0.71 -26.76 4.83
CA ASP A 277 1.47 -26.22 5.95
C ASP A 277 1.69 -24.69 5.80
N ALA A 278 1.95 -24.22 4.57
CA ALA A 278 2.05 -22.80 4.28
C ALA A 278 0.70 -22.07 4.44
N ALA A 279 -0.40 -22.70 4.01
CA ALA A 279 -1.75 -22.14 4.19
C ALA A 279 -2.16 -22.06 5.66
N LEU A 280 -1.77 -23.07 6.47
CA LEU A 280 -1.95 -23.07 7.92
C LEU A 280 -1.20 -21.92 8.58
N ARG A 281 0.05 -21.68 8.18
CA ARG A 281 0.89 -20.60 8.72
C ARG A 281 0.39 -19.22 8.36
N ILE A 282 -0.26 -19.04 7.21
CA ILE A 282 -0.89 -17.77 6.80
C ILE A 282 -2.33 -17.60 7.27
N GLY A 283 -2.75 -18.38 8.29
CA GLY A 283 -4.10 -18.28 8.87
C GLY A 283 -5.23 -18.89 8.02
N LEU A 284 -4.89 -19.52 6.88
CA LEU A 284 -5.87 -20.23 6.03
C LEU A 284 -6.23 -21.63 6.60
N GLY A 285 -5.44 -22.12 7.56
CA GLY A 285 -5.47 -23.51 7.98
C GLY A 285 -6.76 -24.00 8.62
N ALA A 286 -7.41 -23.19 9.44
CA ALA A 286 -8.65 -23.57 10.08
C ALA A 286 -9.79 -23.79 9.06
N PHE A 287 -9.80 -22.98 7.99
CA PHE A 287 -10.81 -23.06 6.92
C PHE A 287 -10.50 -24.14 5.88
N ALA A 288 -9.22 -24.34 5.53
CA ALA A 288 -8.81 -25.42 4.65
C ALA A 288 -9.14 -26.79 5.25
N MET A 289 -8.94 -26.96 6.55
CA MET A 289 -9.31 -28.19 7.27
C MET A 289 -10.82 -28.41 7.34
N LEU A 290 -11.62 -27.34 7.46
CA LEU A 290 -13.09 -27.41 7.43
C LEU A 290 -13.61 -27.75 6.02
N ALA A 291 -13.02 -27.17 4.97
CA ALA A 291 -13.39 -27.48 3.59
C ALA A 291 -13.04 -28.93 3.22
N LEU A 292 -11.87 -29.44 3.63
CA LEU A 292 -11.48 -30.84 3.41
C LEU A 292 -12.32 -31.84 4.22
N ALA A 293 -12.86 -31.42 5.37
CA ALA A 293 -13.75 -32.25 6.16
C ALA A 293 -15.17 -32.36 5.59
N GLN A 294 -15.58 -31.43 4.73
CA GLN A 294 -16.89 -31.44 4.07
C GLN A 294 -16.91 -32.20 2.72
N VAL A 295 -15.73 -32.56 2.19
CA VAL A 295 -15.59 -33.30 0.92
C VAL A 295 -15.46 -34.83 1.15
N LYS A 296 -15.51 -35.29 2.39
CA LYS A 296 -15.67 -36.71 2.74
C LYS A 296 -17.10 -36.96 3.16
#